data_d13b3cf7c25c3b0b67e6bad689646599
#
_entry.id   d13b3cf7c25c3b0b67e6bad689646599
#
_cell.length_a   1.000
_cell.length_b   1.000
_cell.length_c   1.000
_cell.angle_alpha   90.00
_cell.angle_beta   90.00
_cell.angle_gamma   90.00
#
_symmetry.space_group_name_H-M   'P 1'
#
loop_
_entity.id
_entity.type
_entity.pdbx_description
1 polymer ?
#
loop_
_entity_poly.entity_id
_entity_poly.type
_entity_poly.pdbx_seq_one_letter_code
_entity_poly.pdbx_strand_id
1 'polypeptide(L)'
;MLTKRPKEVLEFIKKYSTKKKYAPSLEEIRKRFKLASVSTAHFHVKRLQEAGYIQREINQPRAMSAERGSRTIKIPLLGTIAAGIPIEAIEIPETIAVAKDDIGKFGSHYALRVQGNSMIDDGIYDGDIVVIRQQSTADNGQTVVAIVNDNEATLKRIYREKDRFRLQPANPTLFPVYTRELEVRGIVVRIIRNLEKPTEKERASDNKYQRQIDYSWDFEKVNTKPYTHGFHTYPAMFIPHVARRLLLTYSKKGDTICDIFCGSGTALIESRLLGRNAHGIDLNPLAIFLAKIKTTPVNPEVISKEYPKLLKRIGKIKNNQIKKPVFNNLDFWFKDKVTIELAKIKKAIQKISNRSVKNFFMVAFSETVRKVSNTKSGEFKLVRIKGEKLENHNPDVLGIFKKRAEFNMKGMESYYHDVDKKTWTKIVYGDSSKDNGIKDESIDFVITSPPYGDSRTTVAYGQFSRLSSQWIDMFDNPNDASGVDNELLGGKPTNDLKNPLVSHYLKDSLEKISAKDPKRAKDVLSFYIGLNECLKRAHQLLKPNKYFCLVIGNRLVKQVRIPTDFIIAELAEQIGFNCENIVVRNIPGKRMPIKNSPTNIAGELEETMTRESIVVLRKTT
;
A
#
# COMPACT_ATOMS: atom_id res chain seq x y z
N MET A 1 -39.03 -36.68 -2.28
CA MET A 1 -38.98 -37.38 -3.60
C MET A 1 -40.38 -37.62 -4.08
N LEU A 2 -40.66 -37.44 -5.40
CA LEU A 2 -41.96 -37.78 -5.98
C LEU A 2 -42.12 -39.30 -6.07
N THR A 3 -43.29 -39.78 -5.69
CA THR A 3 -43.68 -41.19 -5.93
C THR A 3 -43.86 -41.44 -7.44
N LYS A 4 -43.86 -42.70 -7.87
CA LYS A 4 -43.83 -43.11 -9.27
C LYS A 4 -44.91 -42.41 -10.14
N ARG A 5 -46.13 -42.35 -9.69
CA ARG A 5 -47.27 -41.82 -10.48
C ARG A 5 -47.20 -40.28 -10.70
N PRO A 6 -46.96 -39.43 -9.69
CA PRO A 6 -46.72 -38.01 -9.93
C PRO A 6 -45.54 -37.72 -10.85
N LYS A 7 -44.47 -38.51 -10.81
CA LYS A 7 -43.33 -38.38 -11.71
C LYS A 7 -43.70 -38.62 -13.17
N GLU A 8 -44.49 -39.69 -13.45
CA GLU A 8 -45.00 -40.01 -14.79
C GLU A 8 -45.92 -38.90 -15.33
N VAL A 9 -46.78 -38.33 -14.46
CA VAL A 9 -47.67 -37.21 -14.82
C VAL A 9 -46.86 -35.97 -15.17
N LEU A 10 -45.80 -35.63 -14.40
CA LEU A 10 -44.92 -34.50 -14.68
C LEU A 10 -44.19 -34.65 -16.03
N GLU A 11 -43.68 -35.85 -16.32
CA GLU A 11 -43.00 -36.11 -17.60
C GLU A 11 -43.98 -36.00 -18.80
N PHE A 12 -45.21 -36.46 -18.63
CA PHE A 12 -46.22 -36.29 -19.64
C PHE A 12 -46.55 -34.82 -19.89
N ILE A 13 -46.75 -34.03 -18.83
CA ILE A 13 -47.00 -32.57 -18.95
C ILE A 13 -45.85 -31.90 -19.71
N LYS A 14 -44.61 -32.22 -19.37
CA LYS A 14 -43.43 -31.68 -20.07
C LYS A 14 -43.40 -32.03 -21.56
N LYS A 15 -43.52 -33.31 -21.89
CA LYS A 15 -43.51 -33.78 -23.29
C LYS A 15 -44.67 -33.21 -24.10
N TYR A 16 -45.86 -33.14 -23.52
CA TYR A 16 -47.03 -32.58 -24.17
C TYR A 16 -46.89 -31.11 -24.46
N SER A 17 -46.43 -30.32 -23.46
CA SER A 17 -46.21 -28.87 -23.59
C SER A 17 -45.13 -28.55 -24.62
N THR A 18 -44.04 -29.32 -24.68
CA THR A 18 -43.01 -29.16 -25.71
C THR A 18 -43.54 -29.43 -27.13
N LYS A 19 -44.38 -30.48 -27.30
CA LYS A 19 -44.90 -30.86 -28.62
C LYS A 19 -46.06 -29.98 -29.10
N LYS A 20 -46.96 -29.59 -28.21
CA LYS A 20 -48.18 -28.84 -28.56
C LYS A 20 -48.12 -27.35 -28.31
N LYS A 21 -47.05 -26.84 -27.64
CA LYS A 21 -46.84 -25.44 -27.22
C LYS A 21 -47.83 -24.91 -26.16
N TYR A 22 -48.66 -25.77 -25.61
CA TYR A 22 -49.55 -25.49 -24.48
C TYR A 22 -49.68 -26.74 -23.58
N ALA A 23 -50.08 -26.54 -22.32
CA ALA A 23 -50.18 -27.64 -21.36
C ALA A 23 -51.43 -28.52 -21.59
N PRO A 24 -51.37 -29.81 -21.21
CA PRO A 24 -52.53 -30.67 -21.27
C PRO A 24 -53.61 -30.25 -20.27
N SER A 25 -54.86 -30.44 -20.61
CA SER A 25 -55.99 -30.29 -19.69
C SER A 25 -56.05 -31.46 -18.68
N LEU A 26 -56.71 -31.24 -17.55
CA LEU A 26 -56.92 -32.33 -16.57
C LEU A 26 -57.62 -33.56 -17.17
N GLU A 27 -58.51 -33.38 -18.16
CA GLU A 27 -59.16 -34.44 -18.87
C GLU A 27 -58.19 -35.20 -19.79
N GLU A 28 -57.25 -34.52 -20.45
CA GLU A 28 -56.19 -35.14 -21.25
C GLU A 28 -55.24 -35.96 -20.38
N ILE A 29 -54.91 -35.44 -19.16
CA ILE A 29 -54.13 -36.18 -18.17
C ILE A 29 -54.94 -37.44 -17.72
N ARG A 30 -56.22 -37.26 -17.37
CA ARG A 30 -57.11 -38.39 -16.99
C ARG A 30 -57.08 -39.49 -18.03
N LYS A 31 -57.40 -39.17 -19.31
CA LYS A 31 -57.41 -40.10 -20.42
C LYS A 31 -56.07 -40.80 -20.64
N ARG A 32 -54.95 -40.04 -20.60
CA ARG A 32 -53.63 -40.60 -20.84
C ARG A 32 -53.22 -41.63 -19.80
N PHE A 33 -53.59 -41.42 -18.54
CA PHE A 33 -53.20 -42.27 -17.42
C PHE A 33 -54.34 -43.22 -16.97
N LYS A 34 -55.49 -43.26 -17.71
CA LYS A 34 -56.63 -44.04 -17.37
C LYS A 34 -57.11 -43.90 -15.92
N LEU A 35 -57.15 -42.63 -15.44
CA LEU A 35 -57.56 -42.33 -14.07
C LEU A 35 -59.08 -42.38 -13.94
N ALA A 36 -59.56 -42.80 -12.77
CA ALA A 36 -61.00 -43.02 -12.51
C ALA A 36 -61.80 -41.70 -12.63
N SER A 37 -61.21 -40.53 -12.29
CA SER A 37 -61.91 -39.25 -12.38
C SER A 37 -60.98 -38.11 -12.70
N VAL A 38 -61.53 -36.96 -13.14
CA VAL A 38 -60.77 -35.68 -13.31
C VAL A 38 -60.22 -35.20 -11.97
N SER A 39 -60.90 -35.45 -10.86
CA SER A 39 -60.47 -35.13 -9.52
C SER A 39 -59.16 -35.84 -9.14
N THR A 40 -58.96 -37.09 -9.62
CA THR A 40 -57.72 -37.84 -9.42
C THR A 40 -56.55 -37.20 -10.21
N ALA A 41 -56.83 -36.74 -11.44
CA ALA A 41 -55.84 -35.98 -12.21
C ALA A 41 -55.50 -34.66 -11.53
N HIS A 42 -56.51 -33.95 -11.03
CA HIS A 42 -56.32 -32.71 -10.26
C HIS A 42 -55.47 -32.95 -8.99
N PHE A 43 -55.74 -34.05 -8.28
CA PHE A 43 -54.93 -34.40 -7.10
C PHE A 43 -53.44 -34.57 -7.43
N HIS A 44 -53.11 -35.26 -8.51
CA HIS A 44 -51.71 -35.40 -8.93
C HIS A 44 -51.07 -34.06 -9.36
N VAL A 45 -51.81 -33.22 -10.10
CA VAL A 45 -51.37 -31.89 -10.53
C VAL A 45 -51.18 -30.97 -9.32
N LYS A 46 -52.12 -30.96 -8.36
CA LYS A 46 -52.03 -30.19 -7.12
C LYS A 46 -50.79 -30.59 -6.31
N ARG A 47 -50.52 -31.88 -6.18
CA ARG A 47 -49.35 -32.41 -5.50
C ARG A 47 -48.02 -31.99 -6.19
N LEU A 48 -48.02 -31.93 -7.54
CA LEU A 48 -46.87 -31.42 -8.29
C LEU A 48 -46.70 -29.91 -8.15
N GLN A 49 -47.79 -29.17 -8.00
CA GLN A 49 -47.78 -27.73 -7.74
C GLN A 49 -47.31 -27.43 -6.33
N GLU A 50 -47.82 -28.11 -5.30
CA GLU A 50 -47.38 -27.98 -3.90
C GLU A 50 -45.90 -28.36 -3.71
N ALA A 51 -45.44 -29.31 -4.53
CA ALA A 51 -44.04 -29.72 -4.55
C ALA A 51 -43.13 -28.81 -5.45
N GLY A 52 -43.68 -27.74 -6.06
CA GLY A 52 -42.95 -26.76 -6.85
C GLY A 52 -42.48 -27.24 -8.23
N TYR A 53 -43.04 -28.30 -8.78
CA TYR A 53 -42.67 -28.85 -10.10
C TYR A 53 -43.49 -28.27 -11.26
N ILE A 54 -44.62 -27.65 -10.99
CA ILE A 54 -45.50 -26.99 -11.97
C ILE A 54 -46.10 -25.73 -11.34
N GLN A 55 -46.31 -24.67 -12.15
CA GLN A 55 -47.17 -23.55 -11.80
C GLN A 55 -48.47 -23.63 -12.59
N ARG A 56 -49.58 -23.26 -11.96
CA ARG A 56 -50.91 -23.20 -12.56
C ARG A 56 -51.56 -21.87 -12.17
N GLU A 57 -51.99 -21.10 -13.17
CA GLU A 57 -52.81 -19.91 -12.92
C GLU A 57 -54.25 -20.32 -12.65
N ILE A 58 -54.83 -19.72 -11.60
CA ILE A 58 -56.20 -19.97 -11.19
C ILE A 58 -57.14 -19.37 -12.25
N ASN A 59 -58.12 -20.16 -12.74
CA ASN A 59 -59.13 -19.79 -13.72
C ASN A 59 -58.73 -19.68 -15.20
N GLN A 60 -57.54 -20.16 -15.62
CA GLN A 60 -57.21 -20.31 -17.03
C GLN A 60 -57.09 -21.80 -17.44
N PRO A 61 -57.91 -22.30 -18.37
CA PRO A 61 -57.77 -23.64 -18.93
C PRO A 61 -56.43 -23.75 -19.68
N ARG A 62 -55.63 -24.79 -19.39
CA ARG A 62 -54.33 -25.07 -20.01
C ARG A 62 -53.17 -24.15 -19.60
N ALA A 63 -53.33 -23.29 -18.59
CA ALA A 63 -52.26 -22.48 -18.02
C ALA A 63 -51.43 -23.25 -16.97
N MET A 64 -50.82 -24.37 -17.40
CA MET A 64 -49.86 -25.11 -16.60
C MET A 64 -48.47 -24.96 -17.26
N SER A 65 -47.52 -24.36 -16.60
CA SER A 65 -46.12 -24.40 -16.99
C SER A 65 -45.38 -25.42 -16.11
N ALA A 66 -44.68 -26.34 -16.74
CA ALA A 66 -43.75 -27.19 -16.04
C ALA A 66 -42.48 -26.34 -15.79
N GLU A 67 -42.45 -25.63 -14.70
CA GLU A 67 -41.20 -25.02 -14.28
C GLU A 67 -40.18 -26.13 -13.98
N ARG A 68 -38.94 -25.96 -14.50
CA ARG A 68 -37.81 -26.52 -13.81
C ARG A 68 -37.86 -25.82 -12.46
N GLY A 69 -38.24 -26.52 -11.38
CA GLY A 69 -38.36 -25.95 -10.03
C GLY A 69 -37.18 -25.03 -9.79
N SER A 70 -37.43 -23.79 -9.41
CA SER A 70 -36.40 -22.79 -9.19
C SER A 70 -35.32 -23.41 -8.29
N ARG A 71 -34.22 -23.80 -8.91
CA ARG A 71 -33.07 -24.36 -8.20
C ARG A 71 -32.32 -23.26 -7.46
N THR A 72 -32.88 -22.05 -7.41
CA THR A 72 -32.27 -20.89 -6.76
C THR A 72 -32.94 -20.61 -5.42
N ILE A 73 -32.15 -20.18 -4.46
CA ILE A 73 -32.64 -19.58 -3.22
C ILE A 73 -32.23 -18.11 -3.20
N LYS A 74 -33.03 -17.28 -2.54
CA LYS A 74 -32.69 -15.87 -2.30
C LYS A 74 -31.83 -15.77 -1.04
N ILE A 75 -30.67 -15.13 -1.16
CA ILE A 75 -29.73 -14.90 -0.08
C ILE A 75 -29.64 -13.39 0.16
N PRO A 76 -29.70 -12.90 1.42
CA PRO A 76 -29.56 -11.48 1.71
C PRO A 76 -28.13 -11.00 1.39
N LEU A 77 -28.02 -9.88 0.68
CA LEU A 77 -26.79 -9.12 0.49
C LEU A 77 -26.72 -8.09 1.63
N LEU A 78 -25.82 -8.32 2.61
CA LEU A 78 -25.81 -7.56 3.86
C LEU A 78 -24.95 -6.29 3.81
N GLY A 79 -24.10 -6.15 2.80
CA GLY A 79 -23.25 -4.96 2.69
C GLY A 79 -21.99 -5.19 1.85
N THR A 80 -21.04 -4.26 2.01
CA THR A 80 -19.72 -4.30 1.37
C THR A 80 -18.66 -4.67 2.39
N ILE A 81 -17.72 -5.54 2.03
CA ILE A 81 -16.58 -5.90 2.85
C ILE A 81 -15.28 -5.36 2.25
N ALA A 82 -14.58 -4.52 3.03
CA ALA A 82 -13.25 -4.01 2.72
C ALA A 82 -12.33 -4.27 3.91
N ALA A 83 -11.05 -4.48 3.67
CA ALA A 83 -10.09 -4.70 4.76
C ALA A 83 -9.95 -3.45 5.65
N GLY A 84 -10.11 -3.63 6.97
CA GLY A 84 -9.91 -2.56 7.97
C GLY A 84 -11.07 -1.57 8.12
N ILE A 85 -12.28 -1.92 7.63
CA ILE A 85 -13.47 -1.08 7.73
C ILE A 85 -14.62 -1.91 8.27
N PRO A 86 -15.50 -1.36 9.14
CA PRO A 86 -16.76 -2.00 9.50
C PRO A 86 -17.58 -2.33 8.25
N ILE A 87 -18.34 -3.42 8.29
CA ILE A 87 -19.24 -3.76 7.18
C ILE A 87 -20.27 -2.64 7.04
N GLU A 88 -20.25 -1.91 5.92
CA GLU A 88 -21.31 -0.97 5.60
C GLU A 88 -22.60 -1.73 5.31
N ALA A 89 -23.58 -1.62 6.21
CA ALA A 89 -24.90 -2.21 6.02
C ALA A 89 -25.63 -1.51 4.87
N ILE A 90 -26.33 -2.29 4.04
CA ILE A 90 -27.22 -1.74 3.02
C ILE A 90 -28.53 -1.33 3.72
N GLU A 91 -28.94 -0.09 3.58
CA GLU A 91 -30.18 0.45 4.20
C GLU A 91 -31.45 -0.28 3.76
N ILE A 92 -31.46 -0.84 2.52
CA ILE A 92 -32.53 -1.69 1.99
C ILE A 92 -31.91 -3.04 1.66
N PRO A 93 -32.30 -4.14 2.33
CA PRO A 93 -31.73 -5.47 2.08
C PRO A 93 -32.00 -5.92 0.65
N GLU A 94 -30.98 -5.93 -0.20
CA GLU A 94 -31.02 -6.59 -1.50
C GLU A 94 -30.93 -8.11 -1.31
N THR A 95 -31.54 -8.87 -2.23
CA THR A 95 -31.39 -10.32 -2.25
C THR A 95 -30.82 -10.79 -3.58
N ILE A 96 -29.91 -11.73 -3.53
CA ILE A 96 -29.36 -12.39 -4.73
C ILE A 96 -29.90 -13.79 -4.88
N ALA A 97 -30.18 -14.21 -6.11
CA ALA A 97 -30.63 -15.57 -6.43
C ALA A 97 -29.40 -16.47 -6.67
N VAL A 98 -29.22 -17.50 -5.86
CA VAL A 98 -28.12 -18.47 -5.96
C VAL A 98 -28.65 -19.86 -6.16
N ALA A 99 -28.01 -20.68 -7.01
CA ALA A 99 -28.46 -22.06 -7.24
C ALA A 99 -28.29 -22.90 -5.95
N LYS A 100 -29.33 -23.68 -5.60
CA LYS A 100 -29.33 -24.52 -4.38
C LYS A 100 -28.18 -25.54 -4.35
N ASP A 101 -27.81 -26.04 -5.52
CA ASP A 101 -26.73 -27.03 -5.65
C ASP A 101 -25.35 -26.44 -5.37
N ASP A 102 -25.22 -25.11 -5.38
CA ASP A 102 -23.97 -24.35 -5.21
C ASP A 102 -23.65 -23.99 -3.75
N ILE A 103 -24.60 -24.10 -2.85
CA ILE A 103 -24.48 -23.63 -1.45
C ILE A 103 -24.90 -24.75 -0.49
N GLY A 104 -24.27 -25.83 -0.43
CA GLY A 104 -24.50 -26.92 0.53
C GLY A 104 -25.89 -26.99 1.25
N LYS A 105 -26.29 -28.12 1.72
CA LYS A 105 -27.66 -28.34 2.29
C LYS A 105 -27.87 -27.79 3.71
N PHE A 106 -26.82 -27.32 4.40
CA PHE A 106 -26.87 -26.96 5.82
C PHE A 106 -26.27 -25.56 6.10
N GLY A 107 -26.91 -24.84 7.02
CA GLY A 107 -26.45 -23.54 7.54
C GLY A 107 -27.13 -22.32 6.89
N SER A 108 -27.12 -21.20 7.62
CA SER A 108 -27.55 -19.89 7.12
C SER A 108 -26.50 -19.32 6.20
N HIS A 109 -26.94 -18.64 5.13
CA HIS A 109 -26.07 -18.02 4.16
C HIS A 109 -26.39 -16.54 4.02
N TYR A 110 -25.37 -15.72 3.80
CA TYR A 110 -25.48 -14.31 3.44
C TYR A 110 -24.43 -13.97 2.37
N ALA A 111 -24.57 -12.84 1.73
CA ALA A 111 -23.64 -12.37 0.72
C ALA A 111 -23.06 -11.01 1.11
N LEU A 112 -21.84 -10.76 0.65
CA LEU A 112 -21.15 -9.48 0.76
C LEU A 112 -20.55 -9.11 -0.59
N ARG A 113 -20.56 -7.81 -0.93
CA ARG A 113 -19.80 -7.27 -2.06
C ARG A 113 -18.35 -7.04 -1.63
N VAL A 114 -17.42 -7.55 -2.40
CA VAL A 114 -15.98 -7.39 -2.14
C VAL A 114 -15.50 -6.02 -2.61
N GLN A 115 -14.73 -5.35 -1.77
CA GLN A 115 -14.01 -4.15 -2.14
C GLN A 115 -12.51 -4.36 -1.95
N GLY A 116 -11.74 -4.13 -3.03
CA GLY A 116 -10.29 -4.26 -3.04
C GLY A 116 -9.77 -5.62 -3.52
N ASN A 117 -8.45 -5.72 -3.63
CA ASN A 117 -7.75 -6.81 -4.33
C ASN A 117 -7.01 -7.77 -3.39
N SER A 118 -7.44 -7.92 -2.14
CA SER A 118 -6.70 -8.69 -1.14
C SER A 118 -6.74 -10.21 -1.34
N MET A 119 -7.62 -10.71 -2.21
CA MET A 119 -7.86 -12.14 -2.41
C MET A 119 -7.80 -12.55 -3.90
N ILE A 120 -7.02 -11.83 -4.70
CA ILE A 120 -6.96 -12.04 -6.17
C ILE A 120 -6.42 -13.41 -6.57
N ASP A 121 -5.48 -13.98 -5.81
CA ASP A 121 -4.93 -15.32 -6.09
C ASP A 121 -5.92 -16.44 -5.73
N ASP A 122 -6.97 -16.14 -4.95
CA ASP A 122 -8.14 -17.00 -4.73
C ASP A 122 -9.23 -16.78 -5.80
N GLY A 123 -8.95 -15.93 -6.81
CA GLY A 123 -9.90 -15.57 -7.85
C GLY A 123 -11.01 -14.64 -7.37
N ILE A 124 -10.88 -13.97 -6.22
CA ILE A 124 -11.83 -12.98 -5.70
C ILE A 124 -11.31 -11.58 -6.00
N TYR A 125 -12.07 -10.82 -6.80
CA TYR A 125 -11.70 -9.49 -7.28
C TYR A 125 -12.61 -8.40 -6.74
N ASP A 126 -12.18 -7.16 -6.88
CA ASP A 126 -13.00 -5.99 -6.56
C ASP A 126 -14.33 -5.99 -7.30
N GLY A 127 -15.43 -5.74 -6.58
CA GLY A 127 -16.80 -5.78 -7.11
C GLY A 127 -17.46 -7.17 -7.14
N ASP A 128 -16.73 -8.27 -6.91
CA ASP A 128 -17.33 -9.61 -6.78
C ASP A 128 -18.30 -9.67 -5.61
N ILE A 129 -19.27 -10.58 -5.69
CA ILE A 129 -20.13 -10.93 -4.56
C ILE A 129 -19.70 -12.30 -4.04
N VAL A 130 -19.32 -12.36 -2.77
CA VAL A 130 -19.02 -13.62 -2.10
C VAL A 130 -20.21 -14.11 -1.30
N VAL A 131 -20.54 -15.39 -1.43
CA VAL A 131 -21.56 -16.07 -0.62
C VAL A 131 -20.86 -16.73 0.55
N ILE A 132 -21.32 -16.42 1.75
CA ILE A 132 -20.73 -16.83 3.02
C ILE A 132 -21.68 -17.79 3.72
N ARG A 133 -21.17 -18.94 4.15
CA ARG A 133 -21.85 -19.81 5.10
C ARG A 133 -21.53 -19.36 6.50
N GLN A 134 -22.55 -19.00 7.27
CA GLN A 134 -22.41 -18.51 8.65
C GLN A 134 -21.93 -19.62 9.59
N GLN A 135 -20.79 -19.40 10.21
CA GLN A 135 -20.22 -20.26 11.24
C GLN A 135 -19.14 -19.52 12.04
N SER A 136 -18.90 -19.94 13.30
CA SER A 136 -17.95 -19.30 14.21
C SER A 136 -16.55 -19.91 14.20
N THR A 137 -16.34 -20.99 13.42
CA THR A 137 -15.06 -21.71 13.34
C THR A 137 -14.64 -21.87 11.89
N ALA A 138 -13.34 -22.00 11.65
CA ALA A 138 -12.80 -22.28 10.34
C ALA A 138 -11.49 -23.09 10.45
N ASP A 139 -11.21 -23.88 9.41
CA ASP A 139 -9.96 -24.65 9.27
C ASP A 139 -8.83 -23.78 8.69
N ASN A 140 -7.60 -24.16 8.95
CA ASN A 140 -6.44 -23.47 8.40
C ASN A 140 -6.48 -23.47 6.86
N GLY A 141 -6.28 -22.30 6.28
CA GLY A 141 -6.31 -22.08 4.83
C GLY A 141 -7.67 -21.72 4.25
N GLN A 142 -8.77 -21.84 5.01
CA GLN A 142 -10.08 -21.41 4.54
C GLN A 142 -10.16 -19.88 4.45
N THR A 143 -10.90 -19.41 3.43
CA THR A 143 -11.20 -17.98 3.26
C THR A 143 -12.39 -17.61 4.12
N VAL A 144 -12.17 -16.72 5.09
CA VAL A 144 -13.13 -16.32 6.11
C VAL A 144 -13.50 -14.85 6.03
N VAL A 145 -14.71 -14.54 6.48
CA VAL A 145 -15.07 -13.21 7.00
C VAL A 145 -14.80 -13.22 8.49
N ALA A 146 -13.88 -12.37 8.94
CA ALA A 146 -13.52 -12.24 10.34
C ALA A 146 -13.58 -10.78 10.81
N ILE A 147 -13.90 -10.58 12.08
CA ILE A 147 -13.81 -9.28 12.77
C ILE A 147 -12.54 -9.29 13.61
N VAL A 148 -11.75 -8.23 13.48
CA VAL A 148 -10.51 -7.97 14.24
C VAL A 148 -10.60 -6.60 14.90
N ASN A 149 -9.85 -6.37 15.97
CA ASN A 149 -9.75 -5.07 16.66
C ASN A 149 -11.12 -4.44 16.99
N ASP A 150 -12.03 -5.24 17.55
CA ASP A 150 -13.38 -4.88 18.03
C ASP A 150 -14.41 -4.47 16.96
N ASN A 151 -14.03 -4.14 15.72
CA ASN A 151 -15.03 -3.76 14.69
C ASN A 151 -14.56 -3.77 13.23
N GLU A 152 -13.35 -4.23 12.96
CA GLU A 152 -12.81 -4.22 11.59
C GLU A 152 -13.11 -5.55 10.86
N ALA A 153 -14.00 -5.53 9.88
CA ALA A 153 -14.27 -6.71 9.06
C ALA A 153 -13.17 -6.93 8.00
N THR A 154 -12.81 -8.18 7.77
CA THR A 154 -11.83 -8.53 6.74
C THR A 154 -12.13 -9.87 6.09
N LEU A 155 -11.73 -10.00 4.80
CA LEU A 155 -11.78 -11.22 4.02
C LEU A 155 -10.36 -11.72 3.77
N LYS A 156 -9.97 -12.84 4.39
CA LYS A 156 -8.61 -13.41 4.34
C LYS A 156 -8.64 -14.93 4.49
N ARG A 157 -7.54 -15.60 4.14
CA ARG A 157 -7.30 -16.99 4.60
C ARG A 157 -6.88 -16.98 6.06
N ILE A 158 -7.50 -17.82 6.88
CA ILE A 158 -7.16 -17.94 8.29
C ILE A 158 -6.13 -19.05 8.51
N TYR A 159 -5.17 -18.79 9.41
CA TYR A 159 -4.24 -19.78 9.94
C TYR A 159 -4.11 -19.60 11.45
N ARG A 160 -4.29 -20.67 12.20
CA ARG A 160 -4.06 -20.71 13.66
C ARG A 160 -2.60 -21.09 13.91
N GLU A 161 -1.84 -20.19 14.49
CA GLU A 161 -0.47 -20.39 14.95
C GLU A 161 -0.44 -20.66 16.46
N LYS A 162 0.72 -20.93 17.05
CA LYS A 162 0.85 -21.38 18.43
C LYS A 162 0.21 -20.43 19.46
N ASP A 163 0.35 -19.11 19.26
CA ASP A 163 -0.07 -18.06 20.21
C ASP A 163 -0.90 -16.94 19.58
N ARG A 164 -1.23 -17.08 18.28
CA ARG A 164 -1.94 -16.05 17.51
C ARG A 164 -2.64 -16.63 16.28
N PHE A 165 -3.48 -15.81 15.66
CA PHE A 165 -4.03 -16.06 14.34
C PHE A 165 -3.28 -15.24 13.29
N ARG A 166 -3.04 -15.83 12.13
CA ARG A 166 -2.57 -15.15 10.94
C ARG A 166 -3.68 -15.11 9.91
N LEU A 167 -4.10 -13.92 9.55
CA LEU A 167 -5.04 -13.64 8.46
C LEU A 167 -4.22 -13.30 7.21
N GLN A 168 -4.12 -14.26 6.30
CA GLN A 168 -3.26 -14.20 5.12
C GLN A 168 -4.04 -13.71 3.91
N PRO A 169 -3.69 -12.56 3.30
CA PRO A 169 -4.19 -12.19 1.98
C PRO A 169 -3.80 -13.26 0.93
N ALA A 170 -4.72 -13.56 0.02
CA ALA A 170 -4.39 -14.27 -1.22
C ALA A 170 -3.97 -13.25 -2.29
N ASN A 171 -2.98 -12.45 -1.93
CA ASN A 171 -2.30 -11.47 -2.77
C ASN A 171 -0.91 -11.25 -2.18
N PRO A 172 0.16 -11.71 -2.85
CA PRO A 172 1.51 -11.68 -2.32
C PRO A 172 2.06 -10.26 -2.14
N THR A 173 1.41 -9.26 -2.74
CA THR A 173 1.77 -7.84 -2.56
C THR A 173 1.26 -7.25 -1.26
N LEU A 174 0.39 -7.97 -0.54
CA LEU A 174 -0.20 -7.54 0.73
C LEU A 174 0.39 -8.30 1.90
N PHE A 175 0.42 -7.66 3.07
CA PHE A 175 0.97 -8.25 4.29
C PHE A 175 -0.09 -9.04 5.05
N PRO A 176 0.30 -10.15 5.73
CA PRO A 176 -0.58 -10.82 6.66
C PRO A 176 -0.91 -9.93 7.87
N VAL A 177 -2.09 -10.14 8.43
CA VAL A 177 -2.52 -9.50 9.69
C VAL A 177 -2.41 -10.53 10.81
N TYR A 178 -1.70 -10.19 11.87
CA TYR A 178 -1.56 -11.03 13.06
C TYR A 178 -2.41 -10.47 14.20
N THR A 179 -3.19 -11.32 14.83
CA THR A 179 -4.00 -10.97 16.00
C THR A 179 -4.06 -12.14 17.00
N ARG A 180 -4.24 -11.83 18.28
CA ARG A 180 -4.50 -12.85 19.31
C ARG A 180 -5.98 -13.16 19.44
N GLU A 181 -6.83 -12.21 19.07
CA GLU A 181 -8.28 -12.31 19.17
C GLU A 181 -8.92 -11.97 17.82
N LEU A 182 -9.85 -12.78 17.38
CA LEU A 182 -10.70 -12.53 16.24
C LEU A 182 -12.02 -13.27 16.38
N GLU A 183 -13.05 -12.77 15.70
CA GLU A 183 -14.33 -13.43 15.59
C GLU A 183 -14.58 -13.86 14.14
N VAL A 184 -14.76 -15.16 13.91
CA VAL A 184 -15.13 -15.69 12.59
C VAL A 184 -16.63 -15.53 12.40
N ARG A 185 -17.07 -14.86 11.33
CA ARG A 185 -18.46 -14.65 10.93
C ARG A 185 -18.94 -15.66 9.88
N GLY A 186 -18.04 -16.35 9.23
CA GLY A 186 -18.33 -17.41 8.28
C GLY A 186 -17.21 -17.66 7.28
N ILE A 187 -17.41 -18.68 6.46
CA ILE A 187 -16.49 -19.08 5.39
C ILE A 187 -17.09 -18.78 4.01
N VAL A 188 -16.25 -18.40 3.06
CA VAL A 188 -16.64 -18.21 1.66
C VAL A 188 -16.90 -19.57 1.03
N VAL A 189 -18.08 -19.74 0.43
CA VAL A 189 -18.47 -20.97 -0.25
C VAL A 189 -18.68 -20.79 -1.75
N ARG A 190 -18.88 -19.54 -2.22
CA ARG A 190 -19.06 -19.23 -3.63
C ARG A 190 -18.70 -17.79 -3.95
N ILE A 191 -18.29 -17.57 -5.21
CA ILE A 191 -18.04 -16.24 -5.80
C ILE A 191 -19.04 -16.04 -6.95
N ILE A 192 -19.66 -14.87 -7.03
CA ILE A 192 -20.52 -14.44 -8.12
C ILE A 192 -19.90 -13.17 -8.72
N ARG A 193 -19.63 -13.20 -10.03
CA ARG A 193 -19.01 -12.10 -10.76
C ARG A 193 -19.87 -11.61 -11.90
N ASN A 194 -20.01 -10.29 -11.99
CA ASN A 194 -20.56 -9.62 -13.16
C ASN A 194 -19.41 -9.19 -14.08
N LEU A 195 -19.39 -9.65 -15.33
CA LEU A 195 -18.28 -9.46 -16.25
C LEU A 195 -18.34 -8.13 -17.05
N GLU A 196 -19.28 -7.26 -16.76
CA GLU A 196 -19.42 -5.98 -17.47
C GLU A 196 -18.63 -4.87 -16.79
N LYS A 197 -17.39 -4.64 -17.23
CA LYS A 197 -16.70 -3.33 -17.09
C LYS A 197 -15.77 -3.07 -18.29
N PRO A 198 -15.92 -1.93 -18.98
CA PRO A 198 -14.97 -1.49 -20.01
C PRO A 198 -13.69 -0.95 -19.33
N THR A 199 -12.53 -1.36 -19.84
CA THR A 199 -11.27 -0.66 -19.59
C THR A 199 -11.22 0.59 -20.46
N GLU A 200 -11.27 1.78 -19.87
CA GLU A 200 -10.97 3.03 -20.58
C GLU A 200 -9.50 3.07 -20.97
N LYS A 201 -9.26 2.91 -22.28
CA LYS A 201 -7.98 3.27 -22.89
C LYS A 201 -8.06 4.74 -23.28
N GLU A 202 -7.39 5.62 -22.55
CA GLU A 202 -7.08 6.96 -23.05
C GLU A 202 -6.17 6.80 -24.28
N ARG A 203 -6.72 7.05 -25.46
CA ARG A 203 -5.95 7.18 -26.70
C ARG A 203 -5.25 8.54 -26.65
N ALA A 204 -3.96 8.56 -26.36
CA ALA A 204 -3.11 9.73 -26.49
C ALA A 204 -2.45 9.76 -27.88
N SER A 205 -2.37 10.97 -28.44
CA SER A 205 -1.65 11.41 -29.63
C SER A 205 -0.25 10.82 -29.79
N ASP A 206 0.32 10.92 -31.00
CA ASP A 206 1.63 10.53 -31.56
C ASP A 206 2.90 10.59 -30.67
N ASN A 207 2.83 10.16 -29.42
CA ASN A 207 3.97 10.11 -28.52
C ASN A 207 4.65 8.73 -28.58
N LYS A 208 5.97 8.73 -28.67
CA LYS A 208 6.84 7.53 -28.65
C LYS A 208 6.56 6.65 -27.42
N TYR A 209 6.19 7.24 -26.27
CA TYR A 209 5.87 6.56 -25.04
C TYR A 209 4.39 6.64 -24.73
N GLN A 210 3.82 5.54 -24.24
CA GLN A 210 2.42 5.47 -23.80
C GLN A 210 2.34 5.23 -22.30
N ARG A 211 1.45 5.97 -21.63
CA ARG A 211 1.12 5.74 -20.21
C ARG A 211 -0.02 4.73 -20.11
N GLN A 212 0.20 3.67 -19.36
CA GLN A 212 -0.83 2.71 -19.03
C GLN A 212 -1.37 3.01 -17.63
N ILE A 213 -2.62 3.46 -17.52
CA ILE A 213 -3.27 3.65 -16.21
C ILE A 213 -3.66 2.27 -15.68
N ASP A 214 -3.17 1.92 -14.47
CA ASP A 214 -3.51 0.66 -13.81
C ASP A 214 -3.84 0.91 -12.33
N TYR A 215 -5.13 0.99 -12.04
CA TYR A 215 -5.66 1.23 -10.70
C TYR A 215 -5.32 0.11 -9.69
N SER A 216 -4.92 -1.07 -10.15
CA SER A 216 -4.47 -2.15 -9.27
C SER A 216 -3.19 -1.80 -8.48
N TRP A 217 -2.48 -0.74 -8.89
CA TRP A 217 -1.31 -0.19 -8.21
C TRP A 217 -1.65 0.90 -7.18
N ASP A 218 -2.90 1.31 -7.05
CA ASP A 218 -3.29 2.39 -6.14
C ASP A 218 -3.15 1.98 -4.67
N PHE A 219 -3.41 0.71 -4.33
CA PHE A 219 -3.33 0.20 -2.96
C PHE A 219 -4.10 1.08 -1.97
N GLU A 220 -5.36 1.35 -2.29
CA GLU A 220 -6.23 2.13 -1.40
C GLU A 220 -6.45 1.45 -0.06
N LYS A 221 -6.55 2.26 1.01
CA LYS A 221 -6.91 1.81 2.37
C LYS A 221 -6.00 0.70 2.95
N VAL A 222 -4.78 0.54 2.43
CA VAL A 222 -3.82 -0.44 2.96
C VAL A 222 -3.00 0.12 4.11
N ASN A 223 -2.54 -0.76 5.01
CA ASN A 223 -1.58 -0.39 6.04
C ASN A 223 -0.21 -0.10 5.43
N THR A 224 0.19 1.17 5.37
CA THR A 224 1.50 1.59 4.84
C THR A 224 2.64 1.54 5.86
N LYS A 225 2.37 1.09 7.10
CA LYS A 225 3.34 1.06 8.21
C LYS A 225 3.54 -0.32 8.84
N PRO A 226 3.44 -1.45 8.09
CA PRO A 226 3.69 -2.77 8.65
C PRO A 226 5.18 -2.90 9.01
N TYR A 227 5.49 -3.87 9.86
CA TYR A 227 6.88 -4.16 10.26
C TYR A 227 7.63 -2.92 10.77
N THR A 228 8.82 -2.69 10.22
CA THR A 228 9.68 -1.55 10.59
C THR A 228 9.44 -0.29 9.76
N HIS A 229 8.53 -0.31 8.76
CA HIS A 229 8.27 0.84 7.89
C HIS A 229 7.82 2.08 8.66
N GLY A 230 7.01 1.90 9.70
CA GLY A 230 6.47 2.98 10.51
C GLY A 230 7.38 3.52 11.61
N PHE A 231 8.62 3.06 11.75
CA PHE A 231 9.51 3.41 12.88
C PHE A 231 9.81 4.90 13.02
N HIS A 232 9.89 5.58 11.92
CA HIS A 232 10.15 7.00 11.85
C HIS A 232 9.45 7.60 10.65
N THR A 233 8.92 8.81 10.78
CA THR A 233 8.40 9.59 9.65
C THR A 233 9.57 10.04 8.79
N TYR A 234 9.47 9.87 7.47
CA TYR A 234 10.42 10.37 6.49
C TYR A 234 9.67 10.92 5.28
N PRO A 235 10.11 12.03 4.65
CA PRO A 235 9.35 12.60 3.54
C PRO A 235 9.42 11.74 2.28
N ALA A 236 8.38 11.82 1.46
CA ALA A 236 8.29 11.23 0.12
C ALA A 236 8.65 9.74 0.03
N MET A 237 8.35 8.96 1.07
CA MET A 237 8.49 7.50 1.00
C MET A 237 7.42 6.93 0.06
N PHE A 238 7.82 6.11 -0.89
CA PHE A 238 6.82 5.32 -1.60
C PHE A 238 6.30 4.16 -0.74
N ILE A 239 5.07 3.73 -1.00
CA ILE A 239 4.42 2.75 -0.12
C ILE A 239 5.05 1.36 -0.27
N PRO A 240 5.17 0.58 0.82
CA PRO A 240 5.77 -0.75 0.80
C PRO A 240 5.15 -1.69 -0.24
N HIS A 241 3.86 -1.59 -0.48
CA HIS A 241 3.13 -2.43 -1.43
C HIS A 241 3.60 -2.27 -2.89
N VAL A 242 3.94 -1.03 -3.30
CA VAL A 242 4.52 -0.77 -4.64
C VAL A 242 5.89 -1.42 -4.75
N ALA A 243 6.78 -1.22 -3.74
CA ALA A 243 8.08 -1.86 -3.71
C ALA A 243 7.97 -3.38 -3.76
N ARG A 244 7.08 -3.95 -2.93
CA ARG A 244 6.84 -5.39 -2.86
C ARG A 244 6.37 -5.96 -4.19
N ARG A 245 5.42 -5.33 -4.86
CA ARG A 245 4.92 -5.78 -6.17
C ARG A 245 6.01 -5.72 -7.24
N LEU A 246 6.81 -4.66 -7.29
CA LEU A 246 7.92 -4.54 -8.23
C LEU A 246 8.98 -5.63 -7.99
N LEU A 247 9.35 -5.89 -6.73
CA LEU A 247 10.28 -6.95 -6.37
C LEU A 247 9.79 -8.33 -6.78
N LEU A 248 8.50 -8.62 -6.58
CA LEU A 248 7.90 -9.89 -6.98
C LEU A 248 7.84 -10.07 -8.50
N THR A 249 7.60 -8.97 -9.24
CA THR A 249 7.49 -8.98 -10.71
C THR A 249 8.85 -9.10 -11.39
N TYR A 250 9.87 -8.36 -10.92
CA TYR A 250 11.14 -8.19 -11.66
C TYR A 250 12.35 -8.86 -11.01
N SER A 251 12.17 -9.56 -9.89
CA SER A 251 13.25 -10.29 -9.22
C SER A 251 12.80 -11.60 -8.60
N LYS A 252 13.73 -12.46 -8.26
CA LYS A 252 13.50 -13.74 -7.60
C LYS A 252 14.23 -13.83 -6.26
N LYS A 253 13.86 -14.80 -5.41
CA LYS A 253 14.55 -15.08 -4.14
C LYS A 253 16.04 -15.35 -4.39
N GLY A 254 16.89 -14.75 -3.57
CA GLY A 254 18.36 -14.83 -3.68
C GLY A 254 18.98 -13.72 -4.52
N ASP A 255 18.21 -13.00 -5.35
CA ASP A 255 18.73 -11.87 -6.15
C ASP A 255 19.26 -10.74 -5.26
N THR A 256 20.18 -9.96 -5.83
CA THR A 256 20.71 -8.73 -5.21
C THR A 256 20.05 -7.51 -5.80
N ILE A 257 19.38 -6.75 -4.95
CA ILE A 257 18.62 -5.54 -5.29
C ILE A 257 19.46 -4.30 -4.98
N CYS A 258 19.28 -3.22 -5.74
CA CYS A 258 19.87 -1.94 -5.40
C CYS A 258 18.80 -0.84 -5.40
N ASP A 259 18.78 -0.02 -4.34
CA ASP A 259 18.03 1.23 -4.27
C ASP A 259 19.03 2.39 -4.16
N ILE A 260 19.18 3.13 -5.26
CA ILE A 260 20.15 4.22 -5.37
C ILE A 260 19.70 5.54 -4.72
N PHE A 261 18.46 5.63 -4.25
CA PHE A 261 17.91 6.72 -3.43
C PHE A 261 17.11 6.11 -2.28
N CYS A 262 17.78 5.29 -1.45
CA CYS A 262 17.10 4.36 -0.56
C CYS A 262 16.30 5.04 0.57
N GLY A 263 16.52 6.32 0.83
CA GLY A 263 15.84 7.05 1.87
C GLY A 263 15.84 6.29 3.20
N SER A 264 14.68 6.11 3.81
CA SER A 264 14.56 5.35 5.06
C SER A 264 14.44 3.83 4.86
N GLY A 265 14.70 3.30 3.65
CA GLY A 265 14.91 1.88 3.37
C GLY A 265 13.67 1.07 3.01
N THR A 266 12.64 1.65 2.38
CA THR A 266 11.40 0.92 2.03
C THR A 266 11.69 -0.29 1.13
N ALA A 267 12.40 -0.11 0.02
CA ALA A 267 12.75 -1.21 -0.88
C ALA A 267 13.66 -2.25 -0.22
N LEU A 268 14.57 -1.82 0.67
CA LEU A 268 15.50 -2.70 1.36
C LEU A 268 14.81 -3.62 2.37
N ILE A 269 13.81 -3.11 3.10
CA ILE A 269 12.99 -3.90 4.03
C ILE A 269 12.23 -4.97 3.26
N GLU A 270 11.55 -4.58 2.18
CA GLU A 270 10.78 -5.49 1.33
C GLU A 270 11.67 -6.55 0.67
N SER A 271 12.87 -6.17 0.22
CA SER A 271 13.84 -7.11 -0.34
C SER A 271 14.16 -8.22 0.65
N ARG A 272 14.47 -7.90 1.90
CA ARG A 272 14.76 -8.88 2.93
C ARG A 272 13.57 -9.75 3.31
N LEU A 273 12.39 -9.16 3.45
CA LEU A 273 11.16 -9.91 3.73
C LEU A 273 10.82 -10.92 2.62
N LEU A 274 11.24 -10.64 1.40
CA LEU A 274 11.02 -11.50 0.25
C LEU A 274 12.22 -12.42 -0.06
N GLY A 275 13.25 -12.47 0.80
CA GLY A 275 14.41 -13.35 0.63
C GLY A 275 15.42 -12.86 -0.42
N ARG A 276 15.58 -11.57 -0.61
CA ARG A 276 16.56 -10.92 -1.48
C ARG A 276 17.63 -10.20 -0.66
N ASN A 277 18.83 -10.10 -1.21
CA ASN A 277 19.88 -9.23 -0.68
C ASN A 277 19.67 -7.80 -1.18
N ALA A 278 20.19 -6.79 -0.47
CA ALA A 278 19.99 -5.43 -0.93
C ALA A 278 21.18 -4.49 -0.65
N HIS A 279 21.47 -3.63 -1.63
CA HIS A 279 22.28 -2.44 -1.48
C HIS A 279 21.39 -1.21 -1.40
N GLY A 280 21.73 -0.26 -0.53
CA GLY A 280 21.09 1.05 -0.46
C GLY A 280 22.12 2.16 -0.49
N ILE A 281 21.87 3.23 -1.22
CA ILE A 281 22.72 4.43 -1.29
C ILE A 281 21.85 5.64 -0.97
N ASP A 282 22.32 6.54 -0.14
CA ASP A 282 21.69 7.84 0.11
C ASP A 282 22.72 8.86 0.62
N LEU A 283 22.50 10.13 0.37
CA LEU A 283 23.33 11.24 0.85
C LEU A 283 22.81 11.86 2.16
N ASN A 284 21.62 11.47 2.62
CA ASN A 284 21.09 11.98 3.88
C ASN A 284 21.52 11.08 5.05
N PRO A 285 22.33 11.57 6.01
CA PRO A 285 22.79 10.76 7.15
C PRO A 285 21.67 10.16 7.98
N LEU A 286 20.55 10.90 8.17
CA LEU A 286 19.39 10.37 8.89
C LEU A 286 18.73 9.23 8.12
N ALA A 287 18.60 9.33 6.79
CA ALA A 287 18.07 8.26 5.95
C ALA A 287 18.89 6.98 6.13
N ILE A 288 20.21 7.07 6.00
CA ILE A 288 21.15 5.96 6.19
C ILE A 288 21.02 5.33 7.58
N PHE A 289 20.94 6.16 8.63
CA PHE A 289 20.74 5.68 9.99
C PHE A 289 19.42 4.91 10.14
N LEU A 290 18.33 5.47 9.64
CA LEU A 290 17.01 4.84 9.67
C LEU A 290 16.99 3.53 8.88
N ALA A 291 17.50 3.54 7.66
CA ALA A 291 17.54 2.38 6.78
C ALA A 291 18.35 1.22 7.43
N LYS A 292 19.53 1.50 8.00
CA LYS A 292 20.34 0.50 8.72
C LYS A 292 19.56 -0.16 9.85
N ILE A 293 18.86 0.61 10.68
CA ILE A 293 18.16 0.05 11.86
C ILE A 293 16.90 -0.66 11.45
N LYS A 294 16.14 -0.12 10.50
CA LYS A 294 14.90 -0.72 10.02
C LYS A 294 15.10 -2.04 9.29
N THR A 295 16.27 -2.23 8.68
CA THR A 295 16.63 -3.48 8.00
C THR A 295 17.40 -4.49 8.88
N THR A 296 17.80 -4.10 10.10
CA THR A 296 18.52 -4.97 11.04
C THR A 296 17.55 -5.65 11.99
N PRO A 297 17.34 -6.96 11.91
CA PRO A 297 16.50 -7.67 12.86
C PRO A 297 17.15 -7.70 14.24
N VAL A 298 16.46 -7.19 15.24
CA VAL A 298 16.89 -7.21 16.65
C VAL A 298 15.95 -8.14 17.42
N ASN A 299 16.51 -9.05 18.22
CA ASN A 299 15.70 -10.00 18.99
C ASN A 299 14.73 -9.25 19.93
N PRO A 300 13.40 -9.45 19.79
CA PRO A 300 12.38 -8.75 20.57
C PRO A 300 12.51 -8.98 22.08
N GLU A 301 12.95 -10.16 22.51
CA GLU A 301 13.14 -10.45 23.93
C GLU A 301 14.21 -9.56 24.57
N VAL A 302 15.31 -9.29 23.82
CA VAL A 302 16.39 -8.42 24.32
C VAL A 302 15.90 -6.98 24.44
N ILE A 303 15.09 -6.53 23.48
CA ILE A 303 14.47 -5.19 23.52
C ILE A 303 13.50 -5.11 24.71
N SER A 304 12.63 -6.10 24.87
CA SER A 304 11.62 -6.14 25.95
C SER A 304 12.24 -6.20 27.35
N LYS A 305 13.36 -6.91 27.52
CA LYS A 305 14.12 -6.93 28.78
C LYS A 305 14.82 -5.60 29.10
N GLU A 306 15.27 -4.87 28.05
CA GLU A 306 15.98 -3.60 28.23
C GLU A 306 15.03 -2.41 28.41
N TYR A 307 13.83 -2.43 27.85
CA TYR A 307 12.88 -1.31 27.88
C TYR A 307 12.51 -0.84 29.32
N PRO A 308 12.08 -1.69 30.26
CA PRO A 308 11.80 -1.25 31.63
C PRO A 308 13.05 -0.72 32.35
N LYS A 309 14.25 -1.26 32.06
CA LYS A 309 15.51 -0.75 32.61
C LYS A 309 15.81 0.66 32.09
N LEU A 310 15.54 0.91 30.79
CA LEU A 310 15.68 2.23 30.18
C LEU A 310 14.75 3.24 30.85
N LEU A 311 13.46 2.91 31.03
CA LEU A 311 12.50 3.80 31.70
C LEU A 311 12.91 4.10 33.15
N LYS A 312 13.37 3.11 33.91
CA LYS A 312 13.89 3.31 35.27
C LYS A 312 15.13 4.22 35.29
N ARG A 313 16.03 4.08 34.30
CA ARG A 313 17.20 4.98 34.15
C ARG A 313 16.78 6.42 33.86
N ILE A 314 15.83 6.63 32.95
CA ILE A 314 15.35 7.98 32.63
C ILE A 314 14.83 8.67 33.89
N GLY A 315 14.02 7.98 34.70
CA GLY A 315 13.45 8.53 35.94
C GLY A 315 14.49 8.87 37.02
N LYS A 316 15.67 8.20 37.01
CA LYS A 316 16.76 8.45 37.99
C LYS A 316 17.68 9.61 37.59
N ILE A 317 17.67 10.08 36.35
CA ILE A 317 18.57 11.15 35.91
C ILE A 317 18.08 12.51 36.42
N LYS A 318 18.89 13.16 37.25
CA LYS A 318 18.62 14.52 37.76
C LYS A 318 19.03 15.58 36.72
N ASN A 319 18.46 16.80 36.82
CA ASN A 319 18.71 17.87 35.85
C ASN A 319 20.17 18.30 35.81
N ASN A 320 20.87 18.35 36.96
CA ASN A 320 22.28 18.68 37.06
C ASN A 320 23.24 17.64 36.45
N GLN A 321 22.74 16.50 36.04
CA GLN A 321 23.52 15.42 35.42
C GLN A 321 23.44 15.41 33.90
N ILE A 322 22.66 16.30 33.30
CA ILE A 322 22.50 16.35 31.83
C ILE A 322 23.43 17.38 31.20
N LYS A 323 23.81 17.11 29.95
CA LYS A 323 24.45 18.08 29.06
C LYS A 323 23.47 18.37 27.92
N LYS A 324 23.05 19.64 27.82
CA LYS A 324 22.22 20.09 26.69
C LYS A 324 23.06 20.04 25.41
N PRO A 325 22.48 19.70 24.26
CA PRO A 325 23.19 19.80 22.98
C PRO A 325 23.50 21.28 22.68
N VAL A 326 24.55 21.51 21.92
CA VAL A 326 24.96 22.87 21.50
C VAL A 326 24.84 22.95 19.99
N PHE A 327 23.83 23.66 19.49
CA PHE A 327 23.67 24.00 18.07
C PHE A 327 22.86 25.29 17.92
N ASN A 328 22.97 25.91 16.75
CA ASN A 328 22.30 27.18 16.46
C ASN A 328 20.79 27.07 16.57
N ASN A 329 20.19 28.07 17.23
CA ASN A 329 18.73 28.18 17.39
C ASN A 329 18.08 27.04 18.21
N LEU A 330 18.80 26.43 19.18
CA LEU A 330 18.22 25.38 20.04
C LEU A 330 16.96 25.90 20.74
N ASP A 331 17.04 27.07 21.40
CA ASP A 331 15.91 27.65 22.15
C ASP A 331 14.78 28.17 21.27
N PHE A 332 15.06 28.42 20.00
CA PHE A 332 14.03 28.72 19.00
C PHE A 332 13.18 27.50 18.67
N TRP A 333 13.83 26.32 18.56
CA TRP A 333 13.15 25.08 18.18
C TRP A 333 12.63 24.26 19.36
N PHE A 334 13.12 24.47 20.57
CA PHE A 334 12.73 23.70 21.75
C PHE A 334 12.55 24.61 22.98
N LYS A 335 11.49 24.38 23.75
CA LYS A 335 11.37 24.97 25.08
C LYS A 335 12.38 24.32 26.03
N ASP A 336 12.86 25.03 27.04
CA ASP A 336 13.90 24.56 27.97
C ASP A 336 13.51 23.24 28.67
N LYS A 337 12.28 23.15 29.15
CA LYS A 337 11.74 21.90 29.74
C LYS A 337 11.84 20.71 28.77
N VAL A 338 11.49 20.91 27.49
CA VAL A 338 11.57 19.87 26.45
C VAL A 338 13.01 19.47 26.20
N THR A 339 13.94 20.43 26.15
CA THR A 339 15.37 20.18 26.00
C THR A 339 15.92 19.33 27.14
N ILE A 340 15.54 19.63 28.38
CA ILE A 340 15.94 18.86 29.57
C ILE A 340 15.43 17.42 29.49
N GLU A 341 14.15 17.22 29.19
CA GLU A 341 13.57 15.88 29.10
C GLU A 341 14.17 15.04 27.95
N LEU A 342 14.39 15.64 26.78
CA LEU A 342 15.07 14.98 25.67
C LEU A 342 16.51 14.59 26.05
N ALA A 343 17.26 15.48 26.73
CA ALA A 343 18.62 15.17 27.17
C ALA A 343 18.69 14.01 28.18
N LYS A 344 17.71 13.88 29.08
CA LYS A 344 17.59 12.72 29.98
C LYS A 344 17.38 11.42 29.21
N ILE A 345 16.45 11.42 28.24
CA ILE A 345 16.17 10.25 27.42
C ILE A 345 17.41 9.85 26.63
N LYS A 346 18.08 10.80 25.96
CA LYS A 346 19.31 10.56 25.20
C LYS A 346 20.40 9.95 26.09
N LYS A 347 20.66 10.54 27.25
CA LYS A 347 21.66 10.06 28.21
C LYS A 347 21.36 8.64 28.70
N ALA A 348 20.10 8.32 28.95
CA ALA A 348 19.70 6.97 29.35
C ALA A 348 19.90 5.94 28.24
N ILE A 349 19.60 6.28 26.97
CA ILE A 349 19.81 5.43 25.79
C ILE A 349 21.32 5.21 25.57
N GLN A 350 22.14 6.22 25.72
CA GLN A 350 23.59 6.13 25.54
C GLN A 350 24.25 5.12 26.49
N LYS A 351 23.64 4.85 27.67
CA LYS A 351 24.10 3.84 28.64
C LYS A 351 23.72 2.41 28.28
N ILE A 352 23.01 2.17 27.20
CA ILE A 352 22.70 0.82 26.72
C ILE A 352 23.98 0.24 26.08
N SER A 353 24.45 -0.89 26.57
CA SER A 353 25.67 -1.55 26.08
C SER A 353 25.46 -2.24 24.73
N ASN A 354 24.31 -2.91 24.55
CA ASN A 354 24.00 -3.53 23.27
C ASN A 354 23.75 -2.50 22.18
N ARG A 355 24.65 -2.42 21.19
CA ARG A 355 24.63 -1.40 20.12
C ARG A 355 23.34 -1.45 19.30
N SER A 356 22.82 -2.64 18.97
CA SER A 356 21.59 -2.78 18.17
C SER A 356 20.38 -2.30 18.93
N VAL A 357 20.25 -2.63 20.22
CA VAL A 357 19.18 -2.16 21.08
C VAL A 357 19.28 -0.66 21.36
N LYS A 358 20.50 -0.13 21.56
CA LYS A 358 20.75 1.31 21.68
C LYS A 358 20.22 2.06 20.45
N ASN A 359 20.61 1.62 19.26
CA ASN A 359 20.22 2.22 18.00
C ASN A 359 18.70 2.11 17.76
N PHE A 360 18.09 0.98 18.13
CA PHE A 360 16.64 0.81 18.08
C PHE A 360 15.89 1.89 18.89
N PHE A 361 16.29 2.12 20.15
CA PHE A 361 15.67 3.20 20.96
C PHE A 361 16.06 4.60 20.48
N MET A 362 17.23 4.76 19.85
CA MET A 362 17.65 6.02 19.26
C MET A 362 16.76 6.43 18.07
N VAL A 363 16.22 5.49 17.30
CA VAL A 363 15.21 5.80 16.26
C VAL A 363 13.92 6.32 16.87
N ALA A 364 13.42 5.70 17.94
CA ALA A 364 12.26 6.19 18.66
C ALA A 364 12.48 7.58 19.26
N PHE A 365 13.69 7.84 19.77
CA PHE A 365 14.12 9.14 20.26
C PHE A 365 14.17 10.19 19.13
N SER A 366 14.76 9.87 17.99
CA SER A 366 14.86 10.75 16.82
C SER A 366 13.48 11.22 16.32
N GLU A 367 12.50 10.31 16.24
CA GLU A 367 11.11 10.68 15.91
C GLU A 367 10.49 11.57 17.00
N THR A 368 10.79 11.29 18.29
CA THR A 368 10.30 12.07 19.42
C THR A 368 10.81 13.51 19.34
N VAL A 369 12.10 13.71 19.05
CA VAL A 369 12.71 15.05 18.88
C VAL A 369 11.88 15.93 17.95
N ARG A 370 11.53 15.42 16.76
CA ARG A 370 10.72 16.18 15.81
C ARG A 370 9.30 16.44 16.33
N LYS A 371 8.69 15.46 16.95
CA LYS A 371 7.31 15.54 17.47
C LYS A 371 7.13 16.57 18.59
N VAL A 372 8.15 16.77 19.41
CA VAL A 372 8.08 17.66 20.58
C VAL A 372 8.70 19.04 20.32
N SER A 373 9.29 19.24 19.14
CA SER A 373 9.86 20.54 18.74
C SER A 373 8.76 21.56 18.47
N ASN A 374 9.13 22.84 18.47
CA ASN A 374 8.25 23.97 18.13
C ASN A 374 7.92 24.02 16.61
N THR A 375 7.93 22.87 15.90
CA THR A 375 7.62 22.82 14.47
C THR A 375 6.15 22.48 14.23
N LYS A 376 5.57 23.02 13.15
CA LYS A 376 4.22 22.63 12.71
C LYS A 376 4.18 21.15 12.37
N SER A 377 3.19 20.44 12.87
CA SER A 377 2.94 19.05 12.52
C SER A 377 2.41 18.95 11.08
N GLY A 378 2.89 17.94 10.32
CA GLY A 378 2.45 17.70 8.93
C GLY A 378 3.28 18.43 7.86
N GLU A 379 4.13 19.37 8.23
CA GLU A 379 5.04 20.06 7.31
C GLU A 379 6.36 19.31 7.15
N PHE A 380 6.86 19.18 5.91
CA PHE A 380 8.20 18.62 5.67
C PHE A 380 9.31 19.66 5.87
N LYS A 381 9.02 20.94 5.61
CA LYS A 381 9.93 22.05 5.92
C LYS A 381 9.91 22.38 7.41
N LEU A 382 10.98 22.99 7.90
CA LEU A 382 11.05 23.51 9.26
C LEU A 382 10.26 24.82 9.36
N VAL A 383 8.98 24.71 9.71
CA VAL A 383 8.10 25.85 9.95
C VAL A 383 7.76 25.89 11.43
N ARG A 384 8.11 27.00 12.13
CA ARG A 384 7.82 27.19 13.55
C ARG A 384 6.33 27.48 13.77
N ILE A 385 5.74 26.91 14.81
CA ILE A 385 4.46 27.33 15.36
C ILE A 385 4.59 28.74 15.95
N LYS A 386 3.51 29.56 15.90
CA LYS A 386 3.53 30.97 16.32
C LYS A 386 2.35 31.28 17.23
N GLY A 387 2.46 32.42 17.95
CA GLY A 387 1.42 32.96 18.81
C GLY A 387 0.95 31.97 19.88
N GLU A 388 -0.32 32.03 20.22
CA GLU A 388 -0.96 31.24 21.25
C GLU A 388 -0.70 29.71 21.14
N LYS A 389 -0.58 29.19 19.90
CA LYS A 389 -0.22 27.77 19.68
C LYS A 389 1.19 27.45 20.18
N LEU A 390 2.13 28.38 20.14
CA LEU A 390 3.46 28.19 20.69
C LEU A 390 3.45 28.29 22.21
N GLU A 391 2.70 29.23 22.76
CA GLU A 391 2.57 29.42 24.21
C GLU A 391 1.99 28.18 24.88
N ASN A 392 0.92 27.64 24.30
CA ASN A 392 0.24 26.42 24.76
C ASN A 392 0.96 25.12 24.39
N HIS A 393 2.05 25.15 23.60
CA HIS A 393 2.78 23.96 23.21
C HIS A 393 3.58 23.39 24.39
N ASN A 394 3.04 22.39 25.06
CA ASN A 394 3.66 21.71 26.21
C ASN A 394 3.56 20.19 26.03
N PRO A 395 4.36 19.60 25.11
CA PRO A 395 4.26 18.17 24.81
C PRO A 395 4.76 17.31 25.97
N ASP A 396 4.08 16.17 26.20
CA ASP A 396 4.57 15.09 27.08
C ASP A 396 5.69 14.32 26.36
N VAL A 397 6.94 14.76 26.57
CA VAL A 397 8.11 14.19 25.88
C VAL A 397 8.29 12.71 26.20
N LEU A 398 8.17 12.32 27.46
CA LEU A 398 8.36 10.94 27.86
C LEU A 398 7.22 10.04 27.37
N GLY A 399 5.98 10.49 27.44
CA GLY A 399 4.83 9.76 26.92
C GLY A 399 4.88 9.55 25.41
N ILE A 400 5.30 10.59 24.66
CA ILE A 400 5.50 10.49 23.20
C ILE A 400 6.62 9.48 22.89
N PHE A 401 7.74 9.52 23.62
CA PHE A 401 8.82 8.55 23.47
C PHE A 401 8.36 7.12 23.75
N LYS A 402 7.63 6.90 24.86
CA LYS A 402 7.08 5.58 25.22
C LYS A 402 6.18 5.03 24.13
N LYS A 403 5.18 5.80 23.70
CA LYS A 403 4.26 5.40 22.62
C LYS A 403 5.01 5.02 21.34
N ARG A 404 6.05 5.78 20.98
CA ARG A 404 6.88 5.49 19.81
C ARG A 404 7.72 4.24 19.98
N ALA A 405 8.36 4.06 21.13
CA ALA A 405 9.15 2.87 21.43
C ALA A 405 8.30 1.60 21.40
N GLU A 406 7.13 1.62 22.02
CA GLU A 406 6.18 0.48 22.03
C GLU A 406 5.65 0.14 20.64
N PHE A 407 5.31 1.16 19.83
CA PHE A 407 4.95 0.96 18.43
C PHE A 407 6.09 0.28 17.65
N ASN A 408 7.33 0.77 17.82
CA ASN A 408 8.49 0.20 17.15
C ASN A 408 8.79 -1.22 17.63
N MET A 409 8.58 -1.54 18.91
CA MET A 409 8.75 -2.90 19.46
C MET A 409 7.82 -3.90 18.76
N LYS A 410 6.53 -3.57 18.61
CA LYS A 410 5.57 -4.41 17.86
C LYS A 410 6.00 -4.63 16.41
N GLY A 411 6.44 -3.57 15.73
CA GLY A 411 6.91 -3.67 14.35
C GLY A 411 8.19 -4.48 14.19
N MET A 412 9.13 -4.39 15.16
CA MET A 412 10.35 -5.20 15.18
C MET A 412 10.06 -6.68 15.46
N GLU A 413 9.12 -6.98 16.35
CA GLU A 413 8.69 -8.36 16.62
C GLU A 413 8.19 -9.04 15.34
N SER A 414 7.28 -8.40 14.60
CA SER A 414 6.77 -8.92 13.33
C SER A 414 7.90 -9.05 12.30
N TYR A 415 8.78 -8.05 12.20
CA TYR A 415 9.89 -8.07 11.25
C TYR A 415 10.91 -9.18 11.59
N TYR A 416 11.28 -9.34 12.86
CA TYR A 416 12.22 -10.37 13.31
C TYR A 416 11.73 -11.77 13.04
N HIS A 417 10.41 -11.98 13.11
CA HIS A 417 9.78 -13.26 12.81
C HIS A 417 9.78 -13.58 11.32
N ASP A 418 9.44 -12.62 10.47
CA ASP A 418 9.15 -12.86 9.05
C ASP A 418 10.35 -12.62 8.12
N VAL A 419 11.38 -11.89 8.56
CA VAL A 419 12.55 -11.60 7.74
C VAL A 419 13.38 -12.85 7.48
N ASP A 420 13.81 -13.03 6.23
CA ASP A 420 14.79 -14.09 5.91
C ASP A 420 16.18 -13.69 6.47
N LYS A 421 16.58 -14.35 7.56
CA LYS A 421 17.83 -14.06 8.29
C LYS A 421 19.09 -14.42 7.48
N LYS A 422 18.97 -15.17 6.39
CA LYS A 422 20.09 -15.48 5.48
C LYS A 422 20.40 -14.32 4.53
N THR A 423 19.48 -13.38 4.38
CA THR A 423 19.67 -12.17 3.55
C THR A 423 20.44 -11.09 4.30
N TRP A 424 21.06 -10.21 3.55
CA TRP A 424 21.81 -9.08 4.07
C TRP A 424 21.39 -7.76 3.42
N THR A 425 21.71 -6.66 4.11
CA THR A 425 21.67 -5.31 3.55
C THR A 425 23.02 -4.62 3.75
N LYS A 426 23.53 -3.97 2.68
CA LYS A 426 24.67 -3.06 2.73
C LYS A 426 24.21 -1.67 2.35
N ILE A 427 24.39 -0.72 3.25
CA ILE A 427 23.87 0.65 3.10
C ILE A 427 25.04 1.60 3.18
N VAL A 428 25.23 2.37 2.10
CA VAL A 428 26.36 3.29 1.90
C VAL A 428 25.87 4.74 1.99
N TYR A 429 26.56 5.55 2.78
CA TYR A 429 26.44 6.99 2.74
C TYR A 429 27.27 7.48 1.55
N GLY A 430 26.65 8.02 0.52
CA GLY A 430 27.37 8.43 -0.68
C GLY A 430 26.46 8.97 -1.78
N ASP A 431 27.10 9.60 -2.76
CA ASP A 431 26.48 10.12 -3.98
C ASP A 431 26.23 8.97 -4.97
N SER A 432 24.98 8.78 -5.36
CA SER A 432 24.57 7.70 -6.27
C SER A 432 25.10 7.82 -7.69
N SER A 433 25.62 8.97 -8.07
CA SER A 433 26.32 9.18 -9.35
C SER A 433 27.79 8.73 -9.34
N LYS A 434 28.34 8.41 -8.16
CA LYS A 434 29.74 8.07 -7.95
C LYS A 434 29.93 6.58 -7.71
N ASP A 435 31.19 6.15 -7.70
CA ASP A 435 31.53 4.81 -7.23
C ASP A 435 31.31 4.71 -5.71
N ASN A 436 30.49 3.76 -5.31
CA ASN A 436 30.15 3.48 -3.92
C ASN A 436 30.66 2.10 -3.47
N GLY A 437 31.66 1.55 -4.15
CA GLY A 437 32.24 0.24 -3.87
C GLY A 437 31.30 -0.95 -4.19
N ILE A 438 30.26 -0.72 -4.99
CA ILE A 438 29.43 -1.78 -5.54
C ILE A 438 29.97 -2.16 -6.91
N LYS A 439 30.30 -3.44 -7.07
CA LYS A 439 30.87 -3.98 -8.30
C LYS A 439 29.90 -3.81 -9.47
N ASP A 440 30.40 -3.42 -10.63
CA ASP A 440 29.64 -3.34 -11.86
C ASP A 440 29.06 -4.72 -12.24
N GLU A 441 27.93 -4.71 -12.89
CA GLU A 441 27.16 -5.90 -13.32
C GLU A 441 26.95 -6.94 -12.21
N SER A 442 26.79 -6.47 -10.96
CA SER A 442 26.53 -7.35 -9.80
C SER A 442 25.08 -7.32 -9.32
N ILE A 443 24.28 -6.37 -9.79
CA ILE A 443 22.90 -6.12 -9.35
C ILE A 443 21.92 -6.83 -10.29
N ASP A 444 20.94 -7.54 -9.72
CA ASP A 444 19.91 -8.26 -10.46
C ASP A 444 18.67 -7.41 -10.73
N PHE A 445 18.40 -6.39 -9.90
CA PHE A 445 17.28 -5.47 -10.09
C PHE A 445 17.54 -4.15 -9.36
N VAL A 446 17.33 -3.05 -10.05
CA VAL A 446 17.35 -1.71 -9.44
C VAL A 446 15.92 -1.22 -9.28
N ILE A 447 15.59 -0.77 -8.08
CA ILE A 447 14.30 -0.17 -7.74
C ILE A 447 14.54 1.07 -6.91
N THR A 448 13.95 2.21 -7.29
CA THR A 448 14.14 3.44 -6.56
C THR A 448 12.99 4.43 -6.75
N SER A 449 12.89 5.38 -5.84
CA SER A 449 12.04 6.57 -5.97
C SER A 449 12.93 7.80 -5.77
N PRO A 450 13.48 8.39 -6.85
CA PRO A 450 14.29 9.59 -6.73
C PRO A 450 13.46 10.76 -6.20
N PRO A 451 14.08 11.83 -5.68
CA PRO A 451 13.37 13.06 -5.41
C PRO A 451 12.58 13.53 -6.64
N TYR A 452 11.33 13.98 -6.45
CA TYR A 452 10.48 14.40 -7.59
C TYR A 452 10.84 15.80 -8.11
N GLY A 453 12.03 16.29 -7.76
CA GLY A 453 12.59 17.56 -8.18
C GLY A 453 13.70 18.00 -7.25
N ASP A 454 14.23 19.19 -7.48
CA ASP A 454 15.33 19.73 -6.69
C ASP A 454 15.03 19.79 -5.18
N SER A 455 16.03 19.47 -4.36
CA SER A 455 15.92 19.36 -2.90
C SER A 455 15.56 20.66 -2.20
N ARG A 456 15.87 21.82 -2.80
CA ARG A 456 15.66 23.13 -2.17
C ARG A 456 14.22 23.61 -2.22
N THR A 457 13.51 23.30 -3.30
CA THR A 457 12.18 23.87 -3.53
C THR A 457 11.05 22.84 -3.49
N THR A 458 11.35 21.56 -3.76
CA THR A 458 10.31 20.51 -3.84
C THR A 458 10.13 19.83 -2.47
N VAL A 459 11.11 19.03 -2.03
CA VAL A 459 11.09 18.34 -0.73
C VAL A 459 12.42 18.61 -0.03
N ALA A 460 12.40 19.39 1.02
CA ALA A 460 13.58 19.75 1.79
C ALA A 460 13.94 18.63 2.78
N TYR A 461 14.58 17.58 2.29
CA TYR A 461 14.98 16.41 3.09
C TYR A 461 15.95 16.77 4.21
N GLY A 462 16.92 17.67 3.94
CA GLY A 462 17.87 18.17 4.93
C GLY A 462 17.18 18.98 6.02
N GLN A 463 16.26 19.88 5.69
CA GLN A 463 15.48 20.59 6.70
C GLN A 463 14.66 19.64 7.56
N PHE A 464 14.01 18.63 6.93
CA PHE A 464 13.28 17.63 7.68
C PHE A 464 14.16 16.90 8.68
N SER A 465 15.36 16.51 8.28
CA SER A 465 16.30 15.70 9.05
C SER A 465 17.03 16.49 10.12
N ARG A 466 17.16 17.82 9.96
CA ARG A 466 18.06 18.70 10.72
C ARG A 466 17.99 18.51 12.23
N LEU A 467 16.81 18.71 12.83
CA LEU A 467 16.69 18.66 14.29
C LEU A 467 16.98 17.26 14.83
N SER A 468 16.52 16.21 14.17
CA SER A 468 16.83 14.84 14.55
C SER A 468 18.33 14.56 14.45
N SER A 469 18.98 14.94 13.34
CA SER A 469 20.42 14.74 13.14
C SER A 469 21.28 15.47 14.16
N GLN A 470 20.90 16.70 14.52
CA GLN A 470 21.57 17.49 15.56
C GLN A 470 21.47 16.84 16.94
N TRP A 471 20.31 16.27 17.28
CA TRP A 471 20.10 15.63 18.57
C TRP A 471 20.77 14.26 18.71
N ILE A 472 20.99 13.52 17.63
CA ILE A 472 21.60 12.19 17.69
C ILE A 472 23.08 12.18 17.24
N ASP A 473 23.72 13.36 17.20
CA ASP A 473 25.15 13.56 16.96
C ASP A 473 25.62 12.94 15.62
N MET A 474 24.91 13.26 14.51
CA MET A 474 25.25 12.74 13.17
C MET A 474 26.37 13.50 12.47
N PHE A 475 26.76 14.65 12.99
CA PHE A 475 27.79 15.51 12.45
C PHE A 475 28.76 15.89 13.58
N ASP A 476 30.04 16.01 13.26
CA ASP A 476 31.07 16.50 14.20
C ASP A 476 30.72 17.93 14.66
N ASN A 477 30.34 18.79 13.72
CA ASN A 477 29.69 20.05 14.02
C ASN A 477 28.18 19.95 13.74
N PRO A 478 27.30 20.01 14.76
CA PRO A 478 25.85 19.86 14.57
C PRO A 478 25.21 20.88 13.60
N ASN A 479 25.87 22.02 13.37
CA ASN A 479 25.37 23.06 12.45
C ASN A 479 25.50 22.67 10.98
N ASP A 480 26.38 21.72 10.64
CA ASP A 480 26.56 21.21 9.27
C ASP A 480 25.29 20.48 8.75
N ALA A 481 24.41 20.03 9.65
CA ALA A 481 23.10 19.53 9.31
C ALA A 481 22.25 20.50 8.46
N SER A 482 22.60 21.80 8.45
CA SER A 482 21.93 22.81 7.62
C SER A 482 22.33 22.76 6.14
N GLY A 483 23.48 22.18 5.82
CA GLY A 483 24.03 22.09 4.47
C GLY A 483 23.51 20.90 3.63
N VAL A 484 22.86 19.92 4.24
CA VAL A 484 22.46 18.66 3.58
C VAL A 484 21.67 18.87 2.30
N ASP A 485 20.70 19.79 2.27
CA ASP A 485 19.91 20.07 1.06
C ASP A 485 20.73 20.59 -0.14
N ASN A 486 21.92 21.18 0.10
CA ASN A 486 22.80 21.66 -0.96
C ASN A 486 23.59 20.52 -1.63
N GLU A 487 23.79 19.41 -0.94
CA GLU A 487 24.51 18.24 -1.44
C GLU A 487 23.57 17.24 -2.15
N LEU A 488 22.26 17.32 -1.90
CA LEU A 488 21.27 16.46 -2.50
C LEU A 488 21.02 16.82 -3.98
N LEU A 489 20.35 15.94 -4.71
CA LEU A 489 20.05 16.05 -6.13
C LEU A 489 19.38 17.41 -6.47
N GLY A 490 19.97 18.17 -7.39
CA GLY A 490 19.52 19.51 -7.75
C GLY A 490 19.70 20.56 -6.64
N GLY A 491 20.55 20.31 -5.62
CA GLY A 491 20.82 21.24 -4.52
C GLY A 491 21.58 22.51 -4.91
N LYS A 492 22.35 22.45 -5.99
CA LYS A 492 23.07 23.60 -6.57
C LYS A 492 22.57 23.85 -7.98
N PRO A 493 22.13 25.07 -8.36
CA PRO A 493 21.71 25.36 -9.72
C PRO A 493 22.90 25.33 -10.69
N THR A 494 22.65 25.10 -11.97
CA THR A 494 23.66 25.29 -13.02
C THR A 494 24.00 26.79 -13.20
N ASN A 495 25.21 27.06 -13.70
CA ASN A 495 25.63 28.44 -13.96
C ASN A 495 24.88 29.05 -15.16
N ASP A 496 24.57 28.25 -16.16
CA ASP A 496 23.88 28.63 -17.38
C ASP A 496 22.74 27.67 -17.75
N LEU A 497 22.09 27.90 -18.89
CA LEU A 497 21.03 27.06 -19.44
C LEU A 497 21.52 26.17 -20.60
N LYS A 498 22.86 26.03 -20.78
CA LYS A 498 23.39 25.13 -21.80
C LYS A 498 23.06 23.69 -21.40
N ASN A 499 22.07 23.11 -22.11
CA ASN A 499 21.59 21.77 -21.84
C ASN A 499 22.47 20.72 -22.56
N PRO A 500 23.25 19.90 -21.83
CA PRO A 500 24.04 18.81 -22.41
C PRO A 500 23.22 17.53 -22.66
N LEU A 501 21.94 17.49 -22.24
CA LEU A 501 21.12 16.29 -22.28
C LEU A 501 20.28 16.25 -23.55
N VAL A 502 20.24 15.08 -24.18
CA VAL A 502 19.44 14.83 -25.40
C VAL A 502 18.06 14.34 -24.96
N SER A 503 17.13 15.28 -24.73
CA SER A 503 15.74 14.99 -24.44
C SER A 503 14.85 16.08 -25.01
N HIS A 504 13.94 15.69 -25.89
CA HIS A 504 12.96 16.60 -26.49
C HIS A 504 12.00 17.17 -25.44
N TYR A 505 11.48 16.31 -24.56
CA TYR A 505 10.55 16.73 -23.50
C TYR A 505 11.21 17.66 -22.47
N LEU A 506 12.49 17.42 -22.15
CA LEU A 506 13.23 18.32 -21.25
C LEU A 506 13.46 19.68 -21.91
N LYS A 507 13.88 19.72 -23.17
CA LYS A 507 14.12 20.95 -23.94
C LYS A 507 12.86 21.81 -23.98
N ASP A 508 11.73 21.26 -24.41
CA ASP A 508 10.43 21.93 -24.47
C ASP A 508 10.00 22.48 -23.08
N SER A 509 10.19 21.67 -22.01
CA SER A 509 9.88 22.10 -20.64
C SER A 509 10.77 23.27 -20.19
N LEU A 510 12.07 23.22 -20.45
CA LEU A 510 13.02 24.27 -20.09
C LEU A 510 12.75 25.59 -20.83
N GLU A 511 12.42 25.54 -22.11
CA GLU A 511 12.04 26.73 -22.90
C GLU A 511 10.81 27.42 -22.30
N LYS A 512 9.76 26.66 -22.01
CA LYS A 512 8.52 27.17 -21.40
C LYS A 512 8.74 27.73 -19.99
N ILE A 513 9.58 27.10 -19.17
CA ILE A 513 9.90 27.58 -17.82
C ILE A 513 10.80 28.82 -17.90
N SER A 514 11.81 28.80 -18.78
CA SER A 514 12.77 29.90 -18.91
C SER A 514 12.11 31.19 -19.37
N ALA A 515 11.10 31.12 -20.24
CA ALA A 515 10.31 32.27 -20.64
C ALA A 515 9.58 32.96 -19.45
N LYS A 516 9.29 32.21 -18.36
CA LYS A 516 8.63 32.73 -17.14
C LYS A 516 9.63 33.06 -16.03
N ASP A 517 10.65 32.19 -15.86
CA ASP A 517 11.63 32.30 -14.77
C ASP A 517 12.94 31.55 -15.15
N PRO A 518 13.94 32.26 -15.72
CA PRO A 518 15.20 31.66 -16.13
C PRO A 518 15.99 31.01 -14.97
N LYS A 519 15.88 31.58 -13.76
CA LYS A 519 16.54 31.05 -12.57
C LYS A 519 15.95 29.67 -12.21
N ARG A 520 14.65 29.56 -12.31
CA ARG A 520 13.93 28.32 -12.02
C ARG A 520 14.22 27.24 -13.07
N ALA A 521 14.41 27.62 -14.34
CA ALA A 521 14.84 26.71 -15.41
C ALA A 521 16.23 26.11 -15.12
N LYS A 522 17.18 26.90 -14.55
CA LYS A 522 18.49 26.41 -14.12
C LYS A 522 18.42 25.37 -12.99
N ASP A 523 17.52 25.56 -12.01
CA ASP A 523 17.28 24.57 -10.95
C ASP A 523 16.75 23.26 -11.55
N VAL A 524 15.83 23.33 -12.50
CA VAL A 524 15.26 22.16 -13.20
C VAL A 524 16.34 21.43 -14.01
N LEU A 525 17.14 22.16 -14.78
CA LEU A 525 18.22 21.57 -15.57
C LEU A 525 19.26 20.87 -14.69
N SER A 526 19.69 21.51 -13.59
CA SER A 526 20.62 20.90 -12.63
C SER A 526 20.14 19.57 -12.08
N PHE A 527 18.84 19.49 -11.75
CA PHE A 527 18.23 18.24 -11.29
C PHE A 527 18.36 17.12 -12.32
N TYR A 528 18.05 17.38 -13.60
CA TYR A 528 18.11 16.33 -14.63
C TYR A 528 19.55 15.96 -15.01
N ILE A 529 20.51 16.89 -14.96
CA ILE A 529 21.93 16.57 -15.15
C ILE A 529 22.38 15.58 -14.06
N GLY A 530 22.12 15.88 -12.78
CA GLY A 530 22.46 14.97 -11.69
C GLY A 530 21.74 13.62 -11.77
N LEU A 531 20.45 13.62 -12.12
CA LEU A 531 19.68 12.37 -12.31
C LEU A 531 20.25 11.52 -13.43
N ASN A 532 20.66 12.13 -14.54
CA ASN A 532 21.26 11.41 -15.67
C ASN A 532 22.55 10.69 -15.27
N GLU A 533 23.40 11.31 -14.45
CA GLU A 533 24.61 10.66 -13.92
C GLU A 533 24.25 9.45 -13.01
N CYS A 534 23.19 9.57 -12.21
CA CYS A 534 22.70 8.46 -11.41
C CYS A 534 22.15 7.32 -12.27
N LEU A 535 21.46 7.64 -13.39
CA LEU A 535 20.99 6.63 -14.38
C LEU A 535 22.16 5.89 -15.02
N LYS A 536 23.23 6.61 -15.42
CA LYS A 536 24.45 6.01 -15.96
C LYS A 536 25.09 5.05 -14.96
N ARG A 537 25.20 5.45 -13.68
CA ARG A 537 25.77 4.58 -12.64
C ARG A 537 24.89 3.35 -12.40
N ALA A 538 23.56 3.51 -12.34
CA ALA A 538 22.63 2.38 -12.22
C ALA A 538 22.78 1.38 -13.39
N HIS A 539 22.97 1.88 -14.61
CA HIS A 539 23.22 1.03 -15.78
C HIS A 539 24.50 0.19 -15.63
N GLN A 540 25.59 0.80 -15.13
CA GLN A 540 26.85 0.08 -14.89
C GLN A 540 26.69 -1.02 -13.84
N LEU A 541 25.97 -0.74 -12.74
CA LEU A 541 25.74 -1.69 -11.66
C LEU A 541 24.86 -2.89 -12.06
N LEU A 542 23.91 -2.65 -12.96
CA LEU A 542 22.91 -3.63 -13.35
C LEU A 542 23.50 -4.67 -14.32
N LYS A 543 23.21 -5.95 -14.08
CA LYS A 543 23.54 -7.03 -15.02
C LYS A 543 22.82 -6.86 -16.35
N PRO A 544 23.36 -7.38 -17.48
CA PRO A 544 22.67 -7.39 -18.75
C PRO A 544 21.28 -8.03 -18.69
N ASN A 545 20.34 -7.53 -19.48
CA ASN A 545 18.96 -8.02 -19.57
C ASN A 545 18.15 -7.95 -18.27
N LYS A 546 18.59 -7.18 -17.28
CA LYS A 546 17.89 -6.94 -16.01
C LYS A 546 17.12 -5.62 -16.01
N TYR A 547 16.24 -5.47 -15.03
CA TYR A 547 15.29 -4.37 -14.96
C TYR A 547 15.70 -3.28 -13.98
N PHE A 548 15.33 -2.06 -14.32
CA PHE A 548 15.39 -0.89 -13.46
C PHE A 548 14.01 -0.23 -13.42
N CYS A 549 13.40 -0.14 -12.23
CA CYS A 549 12.12 0.51 -12.04
C CYS A 549 12.27 1.80 -11.22
N LEU A 550 11.73 2.91 -11.75
CA LEU A 550 11.69 4.20 -11.06
C LEU A 550 10.23 4.57 -10.74
N VAL A 551 9.95 4.91 -9.48
CA VAL A 551 8.66 5.45 -9.05
C VAL A 551 8.80 6.95 -8.91
N ILE A 552 8.09 7.72 -9.73
CA ILE A 552 8.28 9.17 -9.87
C ILE A 552 6.95 9.91 -10.00
N GLY A 553 7.00 11.23 -9.78
CA GLY A 553 5.87 12.12 -10.01
C GLY A 553 6.17 13.19 -11.06
N ASN A 554 5.19 13.47 -11.90
CA ASN A 554 5.23 14.56 -12.87
C ASN A 554 4.85 15.87 -12.19
N ARG A 555 5.85 16.69 -11.86
CA ARG A 555 5.66 17.94 -11.11
C ARG A 555 5.24 19.12 -11.99
N LEU A 556 4.66 20.12 -11.36
CA LEU A 556 4.37 21.41 -11.94
C LEU A 556 5.42 22.44 -11.51
N VAL A 557 5.99 23.19 -12.44
CA VAL A 557 6.95 24.27 -12.19
C VAL A 557 6.53 25.50 -12.97
N LYS A 558 6.20 26.60 -12.28
CA LYS A 558 5.71 27.84 -12.92
C LYS A 558 4.59 27.55 -13.95
N GLN A 559 3.61 26.73 -13.55
CA GLN A 559 2.47 26.30 -14.40
C GLN A 559 2.87 25.54 -15.67
N VAL A 560 4.08 24.97 -15.69
CA VAL A 560 4.53 24.04 -16.74
C VAL A 560 4.60 22.64 -16.14
N ARG A 561 3.77 21.72 -16.63
CA ARG A 561 3.82 20.31 -16.23
C ARG A 561 5.00 19.63 -16.90
N ILE A 562 5.96 19.18 -16.10
CA ILE A 562 7.15 18.50 -16.58
C ILE A 562 6.84 17.00 -16.69
N PRO A 563 6.92 16.39 -17.89
CA PRO A 563 6.69 14.95 -18.06
C PRO A 563 7.97 14.16 -17.67
N THR A 564 8.25 14.11 -16.38
CA THR A 564 9.47 13.48 -15.82
C THR A 564 9.60 12.02 -16.22
N ASP A 565 8.49 11.29 -16.37
CA ASP A 565 8.45 9.91 -16.84
C ASP A 565 8.99 9.77 -18.30
N PHE A 566 8.57 10.64 -19.20
CA PHE A 566 9.04 10.64 -20.59
C PHE A 566 10.49 11.12 -20.69
N ILE A 567 10.87 12.14 -19.91
CA ILE A 567 12.27 12.62 -19.86
C ILE A 567 13.20 11.49 -19.40
N ILE A 568 12.83 10.77 -18.34
CA ILE A 568 13.62 9.63 -17.85
C ILE A 568 13.72 8.53 -18.91
N ALA A 569 12.63 8.23 -19.61
CA ALA A 569 12.65 7.23 -20.69
C ALA A 569 13.63 7.64 -21.81
N GLU A 570 13.59 8.91 -22.28
CA GLU A 570 14.53 9.41 -23.30
C GLU A 570 15.99 9.36 -22.83
N LEU A 571 16.28 9.83 -21.60
CA LEU A 571 17.63 9.82 -21.05
C LEU A 571 18.14 8.39 -20.84
N ALA A 572 17.30 7.48 -20.36
CA ALA A 572 17.67 6.10 -20.15
C ALA A 572 17.99 5.36 -21.46
N GLU A 573 17.25 5.61 -22.52
CA GLU A 573 17.53 5.04 -23.85
C GLU A 573 18.88 5.50 -24.41
N GLN A 574 19.29 6.75 -24.16
CA GLN A 574 20.61 7.24 -24.55
C GLN A 574 21.76 6.53 -23.80
N ILE A 575 21.46 5.92 -22.65
CA ILE A 575 22.43 5.21 -21.82
C ILE A 575 22.52 3.71 -22.19
N GLY A 576 21.51 3.16 -22.89
CA GLY A 576 21.47 1.74 -23.26
C GLY A 576 20.38 0.95 -22.51
N PHE A 577 19.40 1.62 -21.97
CA PHE A 577 18.16 0.97 -21.54
C PHE A 577 17.13 0.93 -22.67
N ASN A 578 16.16 0.02 -22.56
CA ASN A 578 14.91 0.06 -23.30
C ASN A 578 13.77 0.41 -22.34
N CYS A 579 12.94 1.39 -22.66
CA CYS A 579 11.75 1.69 -21.88
C CYS A 579 10.61 0.73 -22.29
N GLU A 580 10.31 -0.25 -21.44
CA GLU A 580 9.31 -1.27 -21.76
C GLU A 580 7.89 -0.85 -21.40
N ASN A 581 7.71 -0.07 -20.33
CA ASN A 581 6.38 0.36 -19.89
C ASN A 581 6.45 1.59 -18.98
N ILE A 582 5.37 2.38 -18.97
CA ILE A 582 5.12 3.46 -18.01
C ILE A 582 3.74 3.25 -17.42
N VAL A 583 3.70 2.73 -16.20
CA VAL A 583 2.46 2.48 -15.47
C VAL A 583 2.11 3.69 -14.62
N VAL A 584 0.90 4.21 -14.74
CA VAL A 584 0.41 5.35 -13.95
C VAL A 584 -0.57 4.86 -12.89
N ARG A 585 -0.36 5.28 -11.65
CA ARG A 585 -1.22 5.00 -10.50
C ARG A 585 -1.70 6.28 -9.83
N ASN A 586 -2.84 6.22 -9.14
CA ASN A 586 -3.26 7.30 -8.26
C ASN A 586 -2.54 7.21 -6.90
N ILE A 587 -2.38 8.35 -6.23
CA ILE A 587 -1.86 8.44 -4.86
C ILE A 587 -3.06 8.54 -3.92
N PRO A 588 -3.53 7.41 -3.30
CA PRO A 588 -4.67 7.45 -2.40
C PRO A 588 -4.30 8.16 -1.09
N GLY A 589 -5.27 8.84 -0.49
CA GLY A 589 -5.14 9.40 0.86
C GLY A 589 -4.14 10.56 1.00
N LYS A 590 -3.90 11.31 -0.07
CA LYS A 590 -3.03 12.49 -0.05
C LYS A 590 -3.56 13.52 0.96
N ARG A 591 -2.76 13.83 1.99
CA ARG A 591 -3.11 14.83 3.03
C ARG A 591 -3.00 16.29 2.55
N MET A 592 -2.45 16.53 1.36
CA MET A 592 -2.34 17.87 0.80
C MET A 592 -3.64 18.24 0.06
N PRO A 593 -4.07 19.51 0.10
CA PRO A 593 -5.22 19.97 -0.68
C PRO A 593 -5.04 19.62 -2.17
N ILE A 594 -6.13 19.32 -2.86
CA ILE A 594 -6.12 19.05 -4.32
C ILE A 594 -5.60 20.28 -5.08
N LYS A 595 -5.89 21.47 -4.56
CA LYS A 595 -5.38 22.75 -5.09
C LYS A 595 -4.61 23.47 -4.00
N ASN A 596 -3.45 24.01 -4.31
CA ASN A 596 -2.62 24.80 -3.41
C ASN A 596 -2.15 26.07 -4.13
N SER A 597 -1.88 27.13 -3.39
CA SER A 597 -1.24 28.33 -3.94
C SER A 597 0.29 28.20 -3.79
N PRO A 598 1.04 27.92 -4.86
CA PRO A 598 2.49 27.78 -4.78
C PRO A 598 3.21 29.09 -4.60
N THR A 599 2.55 30.20 -4.93
CA THR A 599 3.09 31.58 -4.87
C THR A 599 2.69 32.34 -3.62
N ASN A 600 1.80 31.80 -2.77
CA ASN A 600 1.12 32.50 -1.68
C ASN A 600 0.29 33.73 -2.14
N ILE A 601 -0.02 33.84 -3.42
CA ILE A 601 -0.89 34.89 -3.97
C ILE A 601 -2.33 34.41 -3.84
N ALA A 602 -3.18 35.22 -3.22
CA ALA A 602 -4.59 34.92 -3.05
C ALA A 602 -5.29 34.79 -4.42
N GLY A 603 -5.96 33.65 -4.66
CA GLY A 603 -6.68 33.38 -5.91
C GLY A 603 -5.91 32.55 -6.94
N GLU A 604 -4.59 32.42 -6.85
CA GLU A 604 -3.82 31.50 -7.69
C GLU A 604 -3.77 30.09 -7.07
N LEU A 605 -4.53 29.18 -7.65
CA LEU A 605 -4.58 27.78 -7.21
C LEU A 605 -4.00 26.87 -8.30
N GLU A 606 -3.01 26.05 -7.95
CA GLU A 606 -2.45 25.01 -8.82
C GLU A 606 -2.86 23.62 -8.32
N GLU A 607 -3.11 22.69 -9.25
CA GLU A 607 -3.36 21.31 -8.93
C GLU A 607 -2.11 20.65 -8.34
N THR A 608 -2.27 19.98 -7.22
CA THR A 608 -1.20 19.19 -6.63
C THR A 608 -1.09 17.85 -7.37
N MET A 609 0.11 17.27 -7.38
CA MET A 609 0.36 15.97 -7.98
C MET A 609 -0.51 14.88 -7.33
N THR A 610 -1.40 14.27 -8.09
CA THR A 610 -2.33 13.21 -7.64
C THR A 610 -1.98 11.83 -8.17
N ARG A 611 -1.04 11.74 -9.12
CA ARG A 611 -0.61 10.50 -9.77
C ARG A 611 0.91 10.35 -9.73
N GLU A 612 1.36 9.10 -9.68
CA GLU A 612 2.75 8.69 -9.84
C GLU A 612 2.88 7.79 -11.06
N SER A 613 4.06 7.83 -11.70
CA SER A 613 4.42 6.96 -12.80
C SER A 613 5.49 5.96 -12.34
N ILE A 614 5.34 4.70 -12.73
CA ILE A 614 6.34 3.65 -12.59
C ILE A 614 6.96 3.47 -13.96
N VAL A 615 8.19 3.94 -14.14
CA VAL A 615 8.95 3.78 -15.39
C VAL A 615 9.72 2.47 -15.31
N VAL A 616 9.45 1.55 -16.23
CA VAL A 616 10.07 0.23 -16.31
C VAL A 616 11.09 0.23 -17.43
N LEU A 617 12.34 0.16 -17.04
CA LEU A 617 13.49 0.12 -17.94
C LEU A 617 14.13 -1.27 -17.91
N ARG A 618 14.65 -1.72 -19.06
CA ARG A 618 15.44 -2.94 -19.17
C ARG A 618 16.79 -2.62 -19.78
N LYS A 619 17.90 -3.03 -19.11
CA LYS A 619 19.24 -2.91 -19.69
C LYS A 619 19.32 -3.81 -20.92
N THR A 620 19.66 -3.23 -22.06
CA THR A 620 20.04 -3.99 -23.25
C THR A 620 21.43 -4.60 -23.03
N THR A 621 21.85 -5.49 -23.85
CA THR A 621 23.15 -6.23 -23.72
C THR A 621 24.35 -5.30 -23.64
#